data_5363d1e362ad192021265fd7bd7343fa
#
_entry.id   5363d1e362ad192021265fd7bd7343fa
#
_cell.length_a   1.000
_cell.length_b   1.000
_cell.length_c   1.000
_cell.angle_alpha   90.00
_cell.angle_beta   90.00
_cell.angle_gamma   90.00
#
_symmetry.space_group_name_H-M   'P 1'
#
loop_
_entity.id
_entity.type
_entity.pdbx_description
1 polymer ?
#
loop_
_entity_poly.entity_id
_entity_poly.type
_entity_poly.pdbx_seq_one_letter_code
_entity_poly.pdbx_strand_id
1 'polypeptide(L)'
;MSPLAGRTVLVTRAAEDAAPWAERLAALGATPVVFPCLVCETLDDAPTRAALAAALDGAAWLALTSRRGVEAVARLVPGGIPESIGIAAVGPATAEAARTHFGRCELVAPAGSGVSLAEALRNALASRPPGAARPKVAVAAADRAEQHLERLLIPAQCEVARVDVYRTVPAPPETPRVALDALGVDTILLASPSAVAGLVHRAVVPGGAAVVTIGPSTTEAARAHGLLVRAEARRPGLEGILEVIP
;
A
#
# COMPACT_ATOMS: atom_id res chain seq x y z
N MET A 1 4.30 -33.52 2.01
CA MET A 1 3.13 -32.81 2.55
C MET A 1 3.50 -31.35 2.68
N SER A 2 2.61 -30.44 2.30
CA SER A 2 2.87 -29.01 2.48
C SER A 2 2.98 -28.69 3.99
N PRO A 3 3.91 -27.85 4.43
CA PRO A 3 4.07 -27.50 5.85
C PRO A 3 2.84 -26.74 6.42
N LEU A 4 1.94 -26.26 5.56
CA LEU A 4 0.73 -25.54 5.94
C LEU A 4 -0.56 -26.36 5.87
N ALA A 5 -0.48 -27.64 5.49
CA ALA A 5 -1.65 -28.51 5.37
C ALA A 5 -2.40 -28.62 6.70
N GLY A 6 -3.70 -28.25 6.70
CA GLY A 6 -4.58 -28.28 7.85
C GLY A 6 -4.42 -27.11 8.83
N ARG A 7 -3.56 -26.12 8.56
CA ARG A 7 -3.42 -24.92 9.40
C ARG A 7 -4.46 -23.87 9.04
N THR A 8 -4.97 -23.20 10.07
CA THR A 8 -5.82 -22.01 9.91
C THR A 8 -4.99 -20.74 10.12
N VAL A 9 -4.75 -20.02 9.04
CA VAL A 9 -3.79 -18.90 9.00
C VAL A 9 -4.52 -17.57 8.89
N LEU A 10 -4.33 -16.69 9.90
CA LEU A 10 -4.89 -15.33 9.91
C LEU A 10 -4.04 -14.38 9.07
N VAL A 11 -4.67 -13.72 8.09
CA VAL A 11 -4.07 -12.69 7.25
C VAL A 11 -4.57 -11.31 7.72
N THR A 12 -3.67 -10.50 8.28
CA THR A 12 -4.02 -9.22 8.94
C THR A 12 -3.88 -7.99 8.04
N ARG A 13 -3.63 -8.19 6.76
CA ARG A 13 -3.51 -7.10 5.76
C ARG A 13 -4.85 -6.39 5.56
N ALA A 14 -4.80 -5.18 4.97
CA ALA A 14 -6.02 -4.53 4.50
C ALA A 14 -6.77 -5.44 3.52
N ALA A 15 -8.10 -5.37 3.50
CA ALA A 15 -8.95 -6.31 2.77
C ALA A 15 -8.55 -6.45 1.29
N GLU A 16 -8.22 -5.33 0.64
CA GLU A 16 -7.86 -5.27 -0.77
C GLU A 16 -6.49 -5.92 -1.08
N ASP A 17 -5.61 -6.02 -0.07
CA ASP A 17 -4.26 -6.60 -0.19
C ASP A 17 -4.19 -8.04 0.31
N ALA A 18 -5.25 -8.54 0.94
CA ALA A 18 -5.26 -9.86 1.55
C ALA A 18 -5.45 -11.00 0.55
N ALA A 19 -6.17 -10.77 -0.54
CA ALA A 19 -6.55 -11.81 -1.50
C ALA A 19 -5.35 -12.59 -2.08
N PRO A 20 -4.26 -11.96 -2.59
CA PRO A 20 -3.11 -12.72 -3.12
C PRO A 20 -2.42 -13.57 -2.05
N TRP A 21 -2.42 -13.12 -0.79
CA TRP A 21 -1.87 -13.89 0.31
C TRP A 21 -2.76 -15.07 0.68
N ALA A 22 -4.08 -14.86 0.74
CA ALA A 22 -5.04 -15.92 1.01
C ALA A 22 -5.01 -17.01 -0.07
N GLU A 23 -5.00 -16.64 -1.34
CA GLU A 23 -4.88 -17.57 -2.47
C GLU A 23 -3.59 -18.39 -2.40
N ARG A 24 -2.45 -17.74 -2.12
CA ARG A 24 -1.17 -18.43 -2.00
C ARG A 24 -1.13 -19.40 -0.82
N LEU A 25 -1.69 -19.02 0.34
CA LEU A 25 -1.81 -19.88 1.52
C LEU A 25 -2.73 -21.08 1.24
N ALA A 26 -3.87 -20.84 0.61
CA ALA A 26 -4.79 -21.91 0.22
C ALA A 26 -4.14 -22.91 -0.76
N ALA A 27 -3.37 -22.43 -1.74
CA ALA A 27 -2.60 -23.28 -2.66
C ALA A 27 -1.55 -24.14 -1.95
N LEU A 28 -1.12 -23.74 -0.75
CA LEU A 28 -0.22 -24.50 0.13
C LEU A 28 -0.95 -25.38 1.14
N GLY A 29 -2.29 -25.51 1.02
CA GLY A 29 -3.11 -26.40 1.85
C GLY A 29 -3.52 -25.82 3.21
N ALA A 30 -3.31 -24.51 3.44
CA ALA A 30 -3.84 -23.82 4.61
C ALA A 30 -5.30 -23.40 4.40
N THR A 31 -5.99 -23.11 5.51
CA THR A 31 -7.28 -22.41 5.53
C THR A 31 -7.01 -20.94 5.88
N PRO A 32 -6.98 -19.99 4.92
CA PRO A 32 -6.75 -18.59 5.22
C PRO A 32 -8.00 -17.96 5.82
N VAL A 33 -7.83 -17.21 6.90
CA VAL A 33 -8.85 -16.34 7.50
C VAL A 33 -8.42 -14.91 7.28
N VAL A 34 -9.15 -14.17 6.45
CA VAL A 34 -8.89 -12.75 6.22
C VAL A 34 -9.52 -11.93 7.35
N PHE A 35 -8.67 -11.27 8.13
CA PHE A 35 -9.06 -10.42 9.24
C PHE A 35 -8.34 -9.06 9.13
N PRO A 36 -8.92 -8.11 8.38
CA PRO A 36 -8.25 -6.85 8.09
C PRO A 36 -7.99 -6.05 9.37
N CYS A 37 -6.73 -5.87 9.72
CA CYS A 37 -6.29 -5.07 10.86
C CYS A 37 -5.87 -3.65 10.47
N LEU A 38 -5.99 -3.31 9.20
CA LEU A 38 -5.63 -2.02 8.62
C LEU A 38 -6.79 -1.49 7.78
N VAL A 39 -6.97 -0.18 7.83
CA VAL A 39 -7.85 0.55 6.93
C VAL A 39 -7.09 1.65 6.22
N CYS A 40 -7.46 1.94 4.98
CA CYS A 40 -6.93 3.04 4.22
C CYS A 40 -7.95 4.18 4.22
N GLU A 41 -7.53 5.33 4.69
CA GLU A 41 -8.37 6.52 4.80
C GLU A 41 -7.90 7.56 3.78
N THR A 42 -8.78 8.03 2.91
CA THR A 42 -8.53 9.22 2.11
C THR A 42 -8.40 10.43 3.05
N LEU A 43 -7.40 11.26 2.84
CA LEU A 43 -7.22 12.52 3.56
C LEU A 43 -8.16 13.57 2.93
N ASP A 44 -9.45 13.43 3.23
CA ASP A 44 -10.52 14.24 2.62
C ASP A 44 -10.82 15.48 3.48
N ASP A 45 -9.85 16.38 3.54
CA ASP A 45 -9.96 17.67 4.23
C ASP A 45 -9.66 18.84 3.28
N ALA A 46 -10.02 20.05 3.71
CA ALA A 46 -9.84 21.26 2.89
C ALA A 46 -8.36 21.55 2.57
N PRO A 47 -7.39 21.41 3.49
CA PRO A 47 -5.97 21.54 3.17
C PRO A 47 -5.49 20.57 2.11
N THR A 48 -5.84 19.29 2.20
CA THR A 48 -5.43 18.27 1.22
C THR A 48 -6.04 18.55 -0.16
N ARG A 49 -7.32 18.94 -0.22
CA ARG A 49 -7.96 19.35 -1.48
C ARG A 49 -7.28 20.56 -2.11
N ALA A 50 -6.95 21.58 -1.31
CA ALA A 50 -6.25 22.77 -1.78
C ALA A 50 -4.82 22.45 -2.27
N ALA A 51 -4.09 21.61 -1.52
CA ALA A 51 -2.76 21.16 -1.90
C ALA A 51 -2.77 20.35 -3.21
N LEU A 52 -3.75 19.46 -3.38
CA LEU A 52 -3.90 18.69 -4.61
C LEU A 52 -4.27 19.59 -5.81
N ALA A 53 -5.17 20.52 -5.62
CA ALA A 53 -5.52 21.49 -6.67
C ALA A 53 -4.29 22.32 -7.09
N ALA A 54 -3.51 22.83 -6.12
CA ALA A 54 -2.27 23.56 -6.38
C ALA A 54 -1.20 22.68 -7.04
N ALA A 55 -1.11 21.39 -6.68
CA ALA A 55 -0.18 20.46 -7.31
C ALA A 55 -0.55 20.17 -8.78
N LEU A 56 -1.84 20.07 -9.09
CA LEU A 56 -2.34 19.84 -10.45
C LEU A 56 -2.27 21.09 -11.33
N ASP A 57 -2.34 22.28 -10.74
CA ASP A 57 -2.26 23.52 -11.52
C ASP A 57 -0.91 23.65 -12.24
N GLY A 58 -0.97 23.70 -13.59
CA GLY A 58 0.21 23.72 -14.46
C GLY A 58 1.04 22.44 -14.47
N ALA A 59 0.56 21.34 -13.90
CA ALA A 59 1.27 20.07 -13.95
C ALA A 59 1.27 19.49 -15.37
N ALA A 60 2.40 18.94 -15.80
CA ALA A 60 2.49 18.16 -17.02
C ALA A 60 2.03 16.71 -16.81
N TRP A 61 2.26 16.18 -15.61
CA TRP A 61 1.91 14.81 -15.24
C TRP A 61 1.35 14.71 -13.83
N LEU A 62 0.38 13.80 -13.66
CA LEU A 62 -0.04 13.25 -12.38
C LEU A 62 0.54 11.84 -12.23
N ALA A 63 1.42 11.64 -11.27
CA ALA A 63 2.02 10.35 -10.93
C ALA A 63 1.22 9.67 -9.81
N LEU A 64 0.71 8.47 -10.11
CA LEU A 64 -0.11 7.66 -9.22
C LEU A 64 0.67 6.41 -8.79
N THR A 65 0.97 6.30 -7.50
CA THR A 65 1.84 5.26 -6.94
C THR A 65 1.07 4.04 -6.42
N SER A 66 -0.27 4.08 -6.44
CA SER A 66 -1.11 2.97 -5.99
C SER A 66 -2.56 3.12 -6.46
N ARG A 67 -3.33 2.02 -6.47
CA ARG A 67 -4.78 2.05 -6.71
C ARG A 67 -5.50 2.96 -5.71
N ARG A 68 -5.11 2.92 -4.45
CA ARG A 68 -5.67 3.78 -3.39
C ARG A 68 -5.42 5.26 -3.63
N GLY A 69 -4.25 5.60 -4.18
CA GLY A 69 -3.95 6.95 -4.63
C GLY A 69 -4.89 7.41 -5.74
N VAL A 70 -5.23 6.53 -6.69
CA VAL A 70 -6.24 6.81 -7.74
C VAL A 70 -7.60 7.08 -7.13
N GLU A 71 -8.10 6.20 -6.26
CA GLU A 71 -9.40 6.31 -5.60
C GLU A 71 -9.48 7.59 -4.74
N ALA A 72 -8.40 7.89 -4.01
CA ALA A 72 -8.32 9.11 -3.22
C ALA A 72 -8.37 10.37 -4.09
N VAL A 73 -7.59 10.41 -5.17
CA VAL A 73 -7.61 11.55 -6.13
C VAL A 73 -8.99 11.70 -6.77
N ALA A 74 -9.63 10.62 -7.20
CA ALA A 74 -10.97 10.65 -7.78
C ALA A 74 -12.00 11.25 -6.80
N ARG A 75 -11.88 10.91 -5.51
CA ARG A 75 -12.73 11.48 -4.45
C ARG A 75 -12.43 12.95 -4.16
N LEU A 76 -11.14 13.33 -4.16
CA LEU A 76 -10.71 14.69 -3.86
C LEU A 76 -10.96 15.68 -5.02
N VAL A 77 -10.97 15.17 -6.26
CA VAL A 77 -11.16 15.94 -7.49
C VAL A 77 -12.35 15.38 -8.29
N PRO A 78 -13.58 15.59 -7.82
CA PRO A 78 -14.78 15.03 -8.47
C PRO A 78 -15.02 15.54 -9.90
N GLY A 79 -14.41 16.66 -10.29
CA GLY A 79 -14.40 17.18 -11.66
C GLY A 79 -13.47 16.46 -12.64
N GLY A 80 -12.73 15.45 -12.16
CA GLY A 80 -11.73 14.71 -12.95
C GLY A 80 -10.41 15.44 -13.13
N ILE A 81 -9.49 14.81 -13.85
CA ILE A 81 -8.16 15.34 -14.13
C ILE A 81 -8.18 16.02 -15.53
N PRO A 82 -7.76 17.30 -15.64
CA PRO A 82 -7.71 18.00 -16.93
C PRO A 82 -6.97 17.21 -18.01
N GLU A 83 -7.48 17.24 -19.24
CA GLU A 83 -6.87 16.50 -20.37
C GLU A 83 -5.44 16.94 -20.69
N SER A 84 -5.07 18.16 -20.31
CA SER A 84 -3.70 18.69 -20.45
C SER A 84 -2.69 18.03 -19.53
N ILE A 85 -3.11 17.29 -18.49
CA ILE A 85 -2.25 16.61 -17.53
C ILE A 85 -2.19 15.14 -17.88
N GLY A 86 -1.02 14.62 -18.27
CA GLY A 86 -0.83 13.19 -18.48
C GLY A 86 -0.95 12.41 -17.17
N ILE A 87 -1.53 11.22 -17.19
CA ILE A 87 -1.64 10.32 -16.03
C ILE A 87 -0.63 9.21 -16.15
N ALA A 88 0.23 9.08 -15.14
CA ALA A 88 1.27 8.05 -15.06
C ALA A 88 1.04 7.13 -13.86
N ALA A 89 1.02 5.83 -14.08
CA ALA A 89 0.78 4.81 -13.07
C ALA A 89 2.03 3.96 -12.80
N VAL A 90 2.23 3.59 -11.53
CA VAL A 90 3.34 2.76 -11.08
C VAL A 90 3.30 1.34 -11.65
N GLY A 91 2.16 0.87 -12.10
CA GLY A 91 2.01 -0.48 -12.64
C GLY A 91 0.60 -0.76 -13.16
N PRO A 92 0.37 -1.97 -13.74
CA PRO A 92 -0.87 -2.31 -14.44
C PRO A 92 -2.15 -2.14 -13.60
N ALA A 93 -2.15 -2.60 -12.34
CA ALA A 93 -3.32 -2.50 -11.48
C ALA A 93 -3.69 -1.05 -11.13
N THR A 94 -2.70 -0.16 -10.99
CA THR A 94 -2.91 1.28 -10.78
C THR A 94 -3.40 1.95 -12.06
N ALA A 95 -2.87 1.53 -13.21
CA ALA A 95 -3.29 2.03 -14.52
C ALA A 95 -4.75 1.66 -14.82
N GLU A 96 -5.17 0.45 -14.49
CA GLU A 96 -6.55 0.01 -14.65
C GLU A 96 -7.50 0.83 -13.78
N ALA A 97 -7.15 1.05 -12.52
CA ALA A 97 -7.91 1.94 -11.65
C ALA A 97 -7.99 3.38 -12.22
N ALA A 98 -6.87 3.90 -12.75
CA ALA A 98 -6.86 5.22 -13.37
C ALA A 98 -7.78 5.30 -14.61
N ARG A 99 -7.80 4.28 -15.46
CA ARG A 99 -8.74 4.19 -16.59
C ARG A 99 -10.18 4.13 -16.13
N THR A 100 -10.47 3.37 -15.08
CA THR A 100 -11.82 3.25 -14.51
C THR A 100 -12.33 4.60 -13.98
N HIS A 101 -11.50 5.35 -13.26
CA HIS A 101 -11.91 6.60 -12.62
C HIS A 101 -11.77 7.84 -13.50
N PHE A 102 -10.74 7.88 -14.37
CA PHE A 102 -10.40 9.06 -15.17
C PHE A 102 -10.54 8.85 -16.69
N GLY A 103 -10.91 7.64 -17.11
CA GLY A 103 -11.07 7.28 -18.53
C GLY A 103 -9.76 7.03 -19.27
N ARG A 104 -8.59 7.27 -18.64
CA ARG A 104 -7.27 7.24 -19.31
C ARG A 104 -6.09 6.97 -18.38
N CYS A 105 -4.98 6.53 -18.94
CA CYS A 105 -3.66 6.44 -18.31
C CYS A 105 -2.64 6.34 -19.43
N GLU A 106 -1.85 7.38 -19.63
CA GLU A 106 -0.94 7.50 -20.78
C GLU A 106 0.38 6.79 -20.57
N LEU A 107 0.82 6.64 -19.31
CA LEU A 107 2.09 6.03 -18.99
C LEU A 107 1.94 5.00 -17.88
N VAL A 108 2.50 3.80 -18.11
CA VAL A 108 2.56 2.72 -17.10
C VAL A 108 4.01 2.30 -16.92
N ALA A 109 4.49 2.34 -15.69
CA ALA A 109 5.86 1.93 -15.40
C ALA A 109 6.05 0.41 -15.61
N PRO A 110 7.12 -0.03 -16.30
CA PRO A 110 7.28 -1.42 -16.70
C PRO A 110 7.58 -2.37 -15.53
N ALA A 111 8.28 -1.89 -14.49
CA ALA A 111 8.74 -2.73 -13.37
C ALA A 111 7.88 -2.58 -12.09
N GLY A 112 6.76 -1.88 -12.13
CA GLY A 112 5.84 -1.78 -11.00
C GLY A 112 6.42 -1.14 -9.74
N SER A 113 7.41 -0.26 -9.87
CA SER A 113 8.09 0.41 -8.74
C SER A 113 8.14 1.92 -8.92
N GLY A 114 8.26 2.66 -7.81
CA GLY A 114 8.41 4.12 -7.83
C GLY A 114 9.64 4.58 -8.62
N VAL A 115 10.74 3.83 -8.56
CA VAL A 115 11.95 4.08 -9.35
C VAL A 115 11.64 3.96 -10.84
N SER A 116 11.01 2.86 -11.25
CA SER A 116 10.63 2.64 -12.65
C SER A 116 9.64 3.69 -13.18
N LEU A 117 8.72 4.17 -12.32
CA LEU A 117 7.81 5.25 -12.67
C LEU A 117 8.56 6.58 -12.88
N ALA A 118 9.50 6.90 -12.00
CA ALA A 118 10.33 8.11 -12.15
C ALA A 118 11.19 8.07 -13.42
N GLU A 119 11.78 6.93 -13.75
CA GLU A 119 12.55 6.74 -15.00
C GLU A 119 11.66 6.89 -16.24
N ALA A 120 10.48 6.29 -16.24
CA ALA A 120 9.53 6.40 -17.34
C ALA A 120 9.05 7.86 -17.54
N LEU A 121 8.75 8.57 -16.46
CA LEU A 121 8.40 10.00 -16.49
C LEU A 121 9.56 10.85 -17.01
N ARG A 122 10.78 10.61 -16.52
CA ARG A 122 11.97 11.31 -17.01
C ARG A 122 12.15 11.13 -18.52
N ASN A 123 11.98 9.93 -19.04
CA ASN A 123 12.08 9.65 -20.47
C ASN A 123 10.97 10.36 -21.28
N ALA A 124 9.72 10.34 -20.78
CA ALA A 124 8.62 11.06 -21.40
C ALA A 124 8.82 12.59 -21.44
N LEU A 125 9.55 13.13 -20.46
CA LEU A 125 9.86 14.56 -20.35
C LEU A 125 11.14 14.97 -21.09
N ALA A 126 11.99 14.02 -21.48
CA ALA A 126 13.27 14.30 -22.17
C ALA A 126 13.10 14.91 -23.57
N SER A 127 11.96 14.71 -24.24
CA SER A 127 11.68 15.23 -25.58
C SER A 127 11.30 16.72 -25.61
N ARG A 128 11.44 17.45 -24.52
CA ARG A 128 11.09 18.87 -24.45
C ARG A 128 12.17 19.74 -25.09
N PRO A 129 11.77 20.85 -25.74
CA PRO A 129 12.75 21.73 -26.37
C PRO A 129 13.67 22.39 -25.33
N PRO A 130 14.94 22.66 -25.68
CA PRO A 130 15.86 23.40 -24.84
C PRO A 130 15.28 24.77 -24.43
N GLY A 131 15.39 25.12 -23.16
CA GLY A 131 14.87 26.38 -22.62
C GLY A 131 13.40 26.37 -22.23
N ALA A 132 12.68 25.27 -22.40
CA ALA A 132 11.33 25.12 -21.88
C ALA A 132 11.30 25.23 -20.33
N ALA A 133 10.23 25.79 -19.79
CA ALA A 133 10.03 25.85 -18.35
C ALA A 133 10.13 24.46 -17.70
N ARG A 134 10.59 24.37 -16.45
CA ARG A 134 10.67 23.10 -15.72
C ARG A 134 9.32 22.42 -15.70
N PRO A 135 9.23 21.15 -16.11
CA PRO A 135 7.97 20.43 -16.06
C PRO A 135 7.58 20.14 -14.62
N LYS A 136 6.33 20.39 -14.30
CA LYS A 136 5.78 20.08 -12.98
C LYS A 136 5.14 18.69 -13.01
N VAL A 137 5.46 17.87 -12.01
CA VAL A 137 4.89 16.53 -11.78
C VAL A 137 4.18 16.54 -10.45
N ALA A 138 2.86 16.43 -10.47
CA ALA A 138 2.07 16.18 -9.28
C ALA A 138 2.20 14.71 -8.87
N VAL A 139 2.47 14.44 -7.60
CA VAL A 139 2.62 13.08 -7.06
C VAL A 139 1.57 12.84 -6.00
N ALA A 140 0.63 11.95 -6.26
CA ALA A 140 -0.34 11.51 -5.27
C ALA A 140 0.14 10.21 -4.60
N ALA A 141 0.41 10.28 -3.29
CA ALA A 141 1.04 9.19 -2.54
C ALA A 141 0.36 8.94 -1.18
N ALA A 142 0.77 7.85 -0.51
CA ALA A 142 0.46 7.64 0.90
C ALA A 142 1.32 8.56 1.78
N ASP A 143 0.83 8.90 2.99
CA ASP A 143 1.50 9.77 3.97
C ASP A 143 2.91 9.33 4.39
N ARG A 144 3.20 8.02 4.28
CA ARG A 144 4.49 7.42 4.65
C ARG A 144 5.19 6.74 3.48
N ALA A 145 4.78 7.03 2.24
CA ALA A 145 5.44 6.47 1.08
C ALA A 145 6.85 7.04 0.89
N GLU A 146 7.77 6.20 0.44
CA GLU A 146 9.13 6.62 0.11
C GLU A 146 9.15 7.65 -1.04
N GLN A 147 10.12 8.55 -0.99
CA GLN A 147 10.25 9.68 -1.92
C GLN A 147 11.09 9.31 -3.16
N HIS A 148 10.78 8.17 -3.79
CA HIS A 148 11.52 7.73 -4.97
C HIS A 148 11.39 8.68 -6.15
N LEU A 149 10.18 9.20 -6.40
CA LEU A 149 9.95 10.14 -7.51
C LEU A 149 10.70 11.44 -7.29
N GLU A 150 10.63 12.01 -6.10
CA GLU A 150 11.30 13.24 -5.74
C GLU A 150 12.83 13.11 -5.92
N ARG A 151 13.41 12.02 -5.40
CA ARG A 151 14.85 11.75 -5.48
C ARG A 151 15.38 11.66 -6.91
N LEU A 152 14.56 11.22 -7.86
CA LEU A 152 14.96 11.00 -9.24
C LEU A 152 14.54 12.13 -10.20
N LEU A 153 13.39 12.78 -9.94
CA LEU A 153 12.85 13.81 -10.82
C LEU A 153 13.41 15.21 -10.51
N ILE A 154 13.67 15.55 -9.24
CA ILE A 154 14.22 16.86 -8.86
C ILE A 154 15.62 17.08 -9.49
N PRO A 155 16.59 16.14 -9.41
CA PRO A 155 17.86 16.27 -10.09
C PRO A 155 17.73 16.35 -11.62
N ALA A 156 16.66 15.78 -12.19
CA ALA A 156 16.33 15.85 -13.60
C ALA A 156 15.62 17.15 -14.03
N GLN A 157 15.74 18.20 -13.23
CA GLN A 157 15.16 19.53 -13.47
C GLN A 157 13.62 19.54 -13.56
N CYS A 158 12.93 18.60 -12.89
CA CYS A 158 11.48 18.64 -12.72
C CYS A 158 11.11 19.36 -11.42
N GLU A 159 10.01 20.09 -11.43
CA GLU A 159 9.31 20.51 -10.23
C GLU A 159 8.43 19.34 -9.77
N VAL A 160 8.57 18.91 -8.53
CA VAL A 160 7.77 17.82 -7.98
C VAL A 160 6.88 18.37 -6.88
N ALA A 161 5.56 18.29 -7.09
CA ALA A 161 4.54 18.68 -6.11
C ALA A 161 3.88 17.42 -5.54
N ARG A 162 4.39 16.94 -4.40
CA ARG A 162 3.84 15.78 -3.70
C ARG A 162 2.66 16.19 -2.83
N VAL A 163 1.62 15.38 -2.87
CA VAL A 163 0.47 15.47 -1.97
C VAL A 163 0.20 14.09 -1.39
N ASP A 164 0.17 14.00 -0.08
CA ASP A 164 -0.28 12.81 0.61
C ASP A 164 -1.82 12.80 0.58
N VAL A 165 -2.39 11.86 -0.17
CA VAL A 165 -3.84 11.82 -0.44
C VAL A 165 -4.57 10.74 0.36
N TYR A 166 -3.83 9.80 0.95
CA TYR A 166 -4.38 8.78 1.84
C TYR A 166 -3.35 8.34 2.88
N ARG A 167 -3.83 7.72 3.95
CA ARG A 167 -3.01 7.07 4.96
C ARG A 167 -3.51 5.67 5.27
N THR A 168 -2.60 4.82 5.75
CA THR A 168 -2.94 3.51 6.28
C THR A 168 -2.84 3.55 7.80
N VAL A 169 -3.95 3.28 8.46
CA VAL A 169 -4.06 3.30 9.93
C VAL A 169 -4.50 1.95 10.47
N PRO A 170 -4.24 1.66 11.76
CA PRO A 170 -4.86 0.50 12.41
C PRO A 170 -6.37 0.55 12.27
N ALA A 171 -6.99 -0.60 12.00
CA ALA A 171 -8.45 -0.70 11.97
C ALA A 171 -9.02 -0.30 13.34
N PRO A 172 -10.19 0.34 13.38
CA PRO A 172 -10.80 0.79 14.64
C PRO A 172 -11.07 -0.39 15.58
N PRO A 173 -11.12 -0.14 16.89
CA PRO A 173 -11.47 -1.15 17.89
C PRO A 173 -12.80 -1.84 17.59
N GLU A 174 -12.87 -3.11 17.89
CA GLU A 174 -14.11 -3.90 17.80
C GLU A 174 -14.60 -4.25 19.20
N THR A 175 -15.91 -4.12 19.45
CA THR A 175 -16.49 -4.38 20.77
C THR A 175 -17.75 -5.23 20.62
N PRO A 176 -17.76 -6.46 21.18
CA PRO A 176 -16.63 -7.14 21.84
C PRO A 176 -15.53 -7.52 20.84
N ARG A 177 -14.27 -7.64 21.32
CA ARG A 177 -13.18 -8.13 20.49
C ARG A 177 -13.44 -9.57 20.04
N VAL A 178 -13.07 -9.87 18.79
CA VAL A 178 -13.24 -11.20 18.20
C VAL A 178 -12.30 -12.21 18.87
N ALA A 179 -12.84 -13.31 19.36
CA ALA A 179 -12.07 -14.41 19.92
C ALA A 179 -11.53 -15.28 18.77
N LEU A 180 -10.23 -15.21 18.47
CA LEU A 180 -9.64 -15.94 17.34
C LEU A 180 -9.54 -17.44 17.54
N ASP A 181 -9.62 -17.93 18.76
CA ASP A 181 -9.74 -19.37 19.07
C ASP A 181 -11.07 -19.96 18.56
N ALA A 182 -12.16 -19.18 18.60
CA ALA A 182 -13.43 -19.58 18.02
C ALA A 182 -13.38 -19.75 16.49
N LEU A 183 -12.40 -19.12 15.83
CA LEU A 183 -12.14 -19.26 14.40
C LEU A 183 -11.14 -20.38 14.09
N GLY A 184 -10.63 -21.09 15.09
CA GLY A 184 -9.65 -22.14 14.95
C GLY A 184 -8.26 -21.63 14.47
N VAL A 185 -7.96 -20.35 14.67
CA VAL A 185 -6.71 -19.74 14.23
C VAL A 185 -5.53 -20.29 15.03
N ASP A 186 -4.59 -20.93 14.34
CA ASP A 186 -3.34 -21.44 14.90
C ASP A 186 -2.10 -20.63 14.51
N THR A 187 -2.17 -19.87 13.43
CA THR A 187 -1.07 -19.07 12.90
C THR A 187 -1.54 -17.66 12.52
N ILE A 188 -0.79 -16.63 12.90
CA ILE A 188 -1.11 -15.22 12.65
C ILE A 188 0.05 -14.57 11.92
N LEU A 189 -0.22 -14.01 10.74
CA LEU A 189 0.77 -13.30 9.94
C LEU A 189 0.64 -11.78 10.14
N LEU A 190 1.73 -11.17 10.62
CA LEU A 190 1.80 -9.72 10.87
C LEU A 190 2.79 -9.07 9.90
N ALA A 191 2.26 -8.21 9.02
CA ALA A 191 3.01 -7.58 7.95
C ALA A 191 3.41 -6.11 8.22
N SER A 192 3.08 -5.57 9.39
CA SER A 192 3.49 -4.20 9.78
C SER A 192 3.21 -3.94 11.26
N PRO A 193 3.89 -2.96 11.90
CA PRO A 193 3.56 -2.49 13.24
C PRO A 193 2.10 -2.02 13.39
N SER A 194 1.55 -1.36 12.37
CA SER A 194 0.16 -0.92 12.37
C SER A 194 -0.84 -2.08 12.36
N ALA A 195 -0.49 -3.21 11.71
CA ALA A 195 -1.30 -4.42 11.74
C ALA A 195 -1.32 -5.06 13.13
N VAL A 196 -0.22 -4.97 13.89
CA VAL A 196 -0.18 -5.39 15.29
C VAL A 196 -1.17 -4.59 16.12
N ALA A 197 -1.12 -3.25 16.04
CA ALA A 197 -2.04 -2.38 16.75
C ALA A 197 -3.51 -2.68 16.39
N GLY A 198 -3.83 -2.81 15.10
CA GLY A 198 -5.18 -3.16 14.65
C GLY A 198 -5.64 -4.54 15.14
N LEU A 199 -4.74 -5.53 15.19
CA LEU A 199 -5.06 -6.86 15.69
C LEU A 199 -5.46 -6.81 17.18
N VAL A 200 -4.63 -6.18 18.01
CA VAL A 200 -4.90 -6.15 19.48
C VAL A 200 -6.11 -5.29 19.86
N HIS A 201 -6.45 -4.32 19.01
CA HIS A 201 -7.68 -3.52 19.18
C HIS A 201 -8.95 -4.34 18.87
N ARG A 202 -8.88 -5.29 17.95
CA ARG A 202 -10.04 -5.97 17.38
C ARG A 202 -10.21 -7.41 17.82
N ALA A 203 -9.13 -8.06 18.27
CA ALA A 203 -9.14 -9.49 18.56
C ALA A 203 -8.52 -9.84 19.92
N VAL A 204 -8.96 -10.98 20.44
CA VAL A 204 -8.28 -11.71 21.51
C VAL A 204 -7.43 -12.78 20.84
N VAL A 205 -6.10 -12.67 21.00
CA VAL A 205 -5.15 -13.60 20.40
C VAL A 205 -5.00 -14.82 21.28
N PRO A 206 -5.19 -16.06 20.77
CA PRO A 206 -4.98 -17.28 21.53
C PRO A 206 -3.53 -17.43 21.96
N GLY A 207 -3.28 -17.83 23.20
CA GLY A 207 -1.90 -18.04 23.70
C GLY A 207 -1.11 -19.13 22.97
N GLY A 208 -1.82 -20.06 22.29
CA GLY A 208 -1.22 -21.14 21.49
C GLY A 208 -0.93 -20.77 20.04
N ALA A 209 -1.48 -19.66 19.53
CA ALA A 209 -1.29 -19.27 18.14
C ALA A 209 0.17 -18.86 17.84
N ALA A 210 0.69 -19.35 16.73
CA ALA A 210 2.04 -18.99 16.27
C ALA A 210 2.00 -17.61 15.59
N VAL A 211 2.54 -16.57 16.23
CA VAL A 211 2.69 -15.24 15.63
C VAL A 211 3.95 -15.18 14.80
N VAL A 212 3.82 -14.89 13.51
CA VAL A 212 4.92 -14.74 12.55
C VAL A 212 4.94 -13.33 12.01
N THR A 213 6.08 -12.66 12.06
CA THR A 213 6.24 -11.26 11.67
C THR A 213 7.07 -11.12 10.40
N ILE A 214 6.81 -10.06 9.63
CA ILE A 214 7.52 -9.78 8.37
C ILE A 214 8.94 -9.25 8.56
N GLY A 215 9.29 -8.81 9.77
CA GLY A 215 10.59 -8.23 10.05
C GLY A 215 10.68 -7.54 11.41
N PRO A 216 11.88 -6.97 11.74
CA PRO A 216 12.22 -6.52 13.08
C PRO A 216 11.29 -5.50 13.71
N SER A 217 10.89 -4.45 12.96
CA SER A 217 9.99 -3.43 13.49
C SER A 217 8.60 -3.95 13.86
N THR A 218 8.13 -4.96 13.11
CA THR A 218 6.86 -5.64 13.41
C THR A 218 7.02 -6.57 14.61
N THR A 219 8.15 -7.23 14.74
CA THR A 219 8.49 -8.08 15.91
C THR A 219 8.53 -7.26 17.18
N GLU A 220 9.19 -6.10 17.15
CA GLU A 220 9.27 -5.17 18.29
C GLU A 220 7.87 -4.72 18.70
N ALA A 221 7.06 -4.26 17.76
CA ALA A 221 5.68 -3.87 18.01
C ALA A 221 4.83 -5.02 18.60
N ALA A 222 4.95 -6.23 18.05
CA ALA A 222 4.22 -7.39 18.55
C ALA A 222 4.59 -7.72 20.00
N ARG A 223 5.88 -7.72 20.33
CA ARG A 223 6.37 -7.94 21.69
C ARG A 223 5.95 -6.84 22.66
N ALA A 224 5.97 -5.58 22.23
CA ALA A 224 5.50 -4.45 23.05
C ALA A 224 3.99 -4.57 23.42
N HIS A 225 3.21 -5.25 22.59
CA HIS A 225 1.81 -5.58 22.86
C HIS A 225 1.61 -6.94 23.53
N GLY A 226 2.67 -7.59 24.03
CA GLY A 226 2.60 -8.85 24.75
C GLY A 226 2.36 -10.09 23.88
N LEU A 227 2.51 -9.98 22.54
CA LEU A 227 2.36 -11.12 21.64
C LEU A 227 3.64 -11.97 21.65
N LEU A 228 3.47 -13.30 21.73
CA LEU A 228 4.60 -14.23 21.66
C LEU A 228 4.98 -14.50 20.20
N VAL A 229 5.95 -13.77 19.69
CA VAL A 229 6.48 -13.97 18.33
C VAL A 229 7.26 -15.27 18.26
N ARG A 230 6.82 -16.21 17.43
CA ARG A 230 7.44 -17.52 17.21
C ARG A 230 8.50 -17.47 16.12
N ALA A 231 8.32 -16.66 15.10
CA ALA A 231 9.27 -16.51 14.01
C ALA A 231 9.22 -15.09 13.40
N GLU A 232 10.34 -14.67 12.85
CA GLU A 232 10.51 -13.42 12.10
C GLU A 232 11.07 -13.76 10.72
N ALA A 233 10.45 -13.20 9.66
CA ALA A 233 10.92 -13.41 8.31
C ALA A 233 12.29 -12.79 8.07
N ARG A 234 13.15 -13.49 7.33
CA ARG A 234 14.52 -13.04 6.99
C ARG A 234 14.52 -12.05 5.82
N ARG A 235 13.47 -12.04 5.02
CA ARG A 235 13.26 -11.13 3.90
C ARG A 235 11.79 -10.68 3.85
N PRO A 236 11.49 -9.47 3.34
CA PRO A 236 10.12 -8.97 3.30
C PRO A 236 9.24 -9.78 2.34
N GLY A 237 7.92 -9.72 2.59
CA GLY A 237 6.91 -10.36 1.77
C GLY A 237 6.43 -11.71 2.30
N LEU A 238 5.39 -12.24 1.63
CA LEU A 238 4.78 -13.51 2.04
C LEU A 238 5.77 -14.69 1.96
N GLU A 239 6.56 -14.75 0.89
CA GLU A 239 7.53 -15.86 0.72
C GLU A 239 8.58 -15.88 1.85
N GLY A 240 9.03 -14.69 2.32
CA GLY A 240 9.91 -14.64 3.50
C GLY A 240 9.24 -15.12 4.79
N ILE A 241 7.95 -14.88 4.95
CA ILE A 241 7.15 -15.40 6.07
C ILE A 241 7.01 -16.93 5.94
N LEU A 242 6.69 -17.43 4.74
CA LEU A 242 6.50 -18.86 4.49
C LEU A 242 7.74 -19.70 4.78
N GLU A 243 8.94 -19.15 4.61
CA GLU A 243 10.22 -19.82 4.92
C GLU A 243 10.43 -20.07 6.43
N VAL A 244 9.74 -19.34 7.28
CA VAL A 244 9.96 -19.38 8.74
C VAL A 244 8.74 -19.81 9.54
N ILE A 245 7.61 -20.08 8.90
CA ILE A 245 6.41 -20.62 9.57
C ILE A 245 6.79 -21.96 10.23
N PRO A 246 6.62 -22.10 11.56
CA PRO A 246 7.04 -23.28 12.31
C PRO A 246 6.21 -24.52 11.98
#